data_c40a42de31c450df4e77926f2c2d197b
#
_entry.id   c40a42de31c450df4e77926f2c2d197b
#
_cell.length_a   1.000
_cell.length_b   1.000
_cell.length_c   1.000
_cell.angle_alpha   90.00
_cell.angle_beta   90.00
_cell.angle_gamma   90.00
#
_symmetry.space_group_name_H-M   'P 1'
#
loop_
_entity.id
_entity.type
_entity.pdbx_description
1 polymer ?
#
loop_
_entity_poly.entity_id
_entity_poly.type
_entity_poly.pdbx_seq_one_letter_code
_entity_poly.pdbx_strand_id
1 'polypeptide(L)'
;MTTGPTGALLVVGDVVTDIVARHRGPLAPGTDTAAVIRTVPGGAGANVACWAAHWGCADVRLLGRVGADAAAWHERELVASGVRPRLVVDPEAATGTVICLVDTGASAERTFLTDSGAALRLGPEDWSDSLLDGVVQLHLSGYLLFSGPSRAFVATAVESARARGVPVSLDPASAGFLVELGVDRFLALVEGVDVLLPSRDEACLLTGLPDPADAAAKLSRHVPLVVTKQGAEGALLAHSGTVHAHVPAEPATPRDTTGAGDAFTGAFLATLLTGADPEKAAREGCRAGAQAVERVGGRPPGRE
;
A
#
# COMPACT_ATOMS: atom_id res chain seq x y z
N MET A 1 -19.45 -25.21 3.18
CA MET A 1 -19.12 -23.79 3.43
C MET A 1 -18.03 -23.79 4.49
N THR A 2 -16.78 -23.82 4.09
CA THR A 2 -15.66 -23.62 5.02
C THR A 2 -15.62 -22.13 5.35
N THR A 3 -16.03 -21.79 6.57
CA THR A 3 -15.81 -20.45 7.10
C THR A 3 -14.31 -20.26 7.17
N GLY A 4 -13.76 -19.38 6.31
CA GLY A 4 -12.38 -18.94 6.41
C GLY A 4 -12.08 -18.35 7.80
N PRO A 5 -10.81 -18.15 8.16
CA PRO A 5 -10.46 -17.65 9.47
C PRO A 5 -11.18 -16.30 9.72
N THR A 6 -12.10 -16.30 10.68
CA THR A 6 -12.77 -15.08 11.14
C THR A 6 -11.79 -14.33 12.04
N GLY A 7 -11.14 -13.29 11.53
CA GLY A 7 -10.19 -12.49 12.29
C GLY A 7 -9.93 -11.14 11.64
N ALA A 8 -9.14 -10.31 12.30
CA ALA A 8 -8.84 -8.97 11.85
C ALA A 8 -7.66 -8.94 10.86
N LEU A 9 -7.73 -8.02 9.89
CA LEU A 9 -6.59 -7.54 9.14
C LEU A 9 -6.00 -6.33 9.89
N LEU A 10 -4.74 -6.42 10.32
CA LEU A 10 -4.00 -5.26 10.80
C LEU A 10 -3.13 -4.72 9.66
N VAL A 11 -3.40 -3.51 9.25
CA VAL A 11 -2.55 -2.75 8.33
C VAL A 11 -1.71 -1.79 9.14
N VAL A 12 -0.40 -1.76 8.90
CA VAL A 12 0.50 -0.73 9.44
C VAL A 12 1.12 0.02 8.29
N GLY A 13 0.97 1.34 8.30
CA GLY A 13 1.49 2.14 7.19
C GLY A 13 1.21 3.63 7.30
N ASP A 14 1.61 4.30 6.26
CA ASP A 14 1.50 5.74 6.13
C ASP A 14 0.03 6.21 6.02
N VAL A 15 -0.20 7.33 6.68
CA VAL A 15 -1.42 8.13 6.60
C VAL A 15 -0.98 9.54 6.30
N VAL A 16 -1.28 10.03 5.11
CA VAL A 16 -0.82 11.34 4.63
C VAL A 16 -1.96 12.15 4.01
N THR A 17 -1.75 13.43 3.87
CA THR A 17 -2.68 14.34 3.19
C THR A 17 -2.22 14.53 1.75
N ASP A 18 -3.04 14.17 0.77
CA ASP A 18 -2.76 14.40 -0.63
C ASP A 18 -3.34 15.74 -1.09
N ILE A 19 -2.51 16.57 -1.71
CA ILE A 19 -2.90 17.83 -2.36
C ILE A 19 -2.80 17.60 -3.86
N VAL A 20 -3.92 17.37 -4.52
CA VAL A 20 -3.99 17.13 -5.96
C VAL A 20 -4.21 18.46 -6.68
N ALA A 21 -3.19 18.95 -7.41
CA ALA A 21 -3.22 20.16 -8.20
C ALA A 21 -3.30 19.82 -9.69
N ARG A 22 -4.46 20.02 -10.30
CA ARG A 22 -4.70 19.80 -11.73
C ARG A 22 -4.56 21.09 -12.50
N HIS A 23 -3.57 21.17 -13.38
CA HIS A 23 -3.31 22.33 -14.22
C HIS A 23 -3.43 21.99 -15.71
N ARG A 24 -3.57 23.00 -16.55
CA ARG A 24 -3.60 22.87 -18.02
C ARG A 24 -2.34 23.52 -18.59
N GLY A 25 -1.51 22.70 -19.24
CA GLY A 25 -0.26 23.15 -19.82
C GLY A 25 0.89 23.24 -18.80
N PRO A 26 2.10 23.59 -19.24
CA PRO A 26 3.30 23.59 -18.43
C PRO A 26 3.21 24.56 -17.25
N LEU A 27 3.89 24.22 -16.15
CA LEU A 27 4.06 25.15 -15.03
C LEU A 27 4.83 26.38 -15.50
N ALA A 28 4.35 27.56 -15.15
CA ALA A 28 4.93 28.84 -15.56
C ALA A 28 6.01 29.31 -14.57
N PRO A 29 7.33 29.21 -14.89
CA PRO A 29 8.38 29.65 -13.99
C PRO A 29 8.29 31.14 -13.69
N GLY A 30 8.38 31.49 -12.40
CA GLY A 30 8.42 32.90 -11.95
C GLY A 30 7.08 33.65 -11.99
N THR A 31 5.96 32.96 -12.28
CA THR A 31 4.62 33.54 -12.24
C THR A 31 3.59 32.47 -11.84
N ASP A 32 2.30 32.85 -11.80
CA ASP A 32 1.22 31.97 -11.37
C ASP A 32 0.81 30.99 -12.48
N THR A 33 0.53 29.74 -12.07
CA THR A 33 -0.15 28.75 -12.92
C THR A 33 -1.52 28.45 -12.32
N ALA A 34 -2.59 28.71 -13.06
CA ALA A 34 -3.93 28.40 -12.62
C ALA A 34 -4.15 26.88 -12.53
N ALA A 35 -4.66 26.41 -11.41
CA ALA A 35 -4.93 25.00 -11.14
C ALA A 35 -6.23 24.80 -10.35
N VAL A 36 -6.82 23.62 -10.48
CA VAL A 36 -7.86 23.14 -9.56
C VAL A 36 -7.20 22.31 -8.50
N ILE A 37 -7.26 22.77 -7.26
CA ILE A 37 -6.60 22.12 -6.13
C ILE A 37 -7.64 21.46 -5.22
N ARG A 38 -7.37 20.23 -4.82
CA ARG A 38 -8.19 19.48 -3.86
C ARG A 38 -7.28 18.83 -2.82
N THR A 39 -7.70 18.88 -1.58
CA THR A 39 -7.10 18.12 -0.48
C THR A 39 -7.94 16.87 -0.27
N VAL A 40 -7.27 15.71 -0.28
CA VAL A 40 -7.92 14.40 -0.10
C VAL A 40 -7.10 13.55 0.86
N PRO A 41 -7.73 12.59 1.56
CA PRO A 41 -7.00 11.69 2.42
C PRO A 41 -6.22 10.67 1.58
N GLY A 42 -4.94 10.48 1.88
CA GLY A 42 -4.00 9.62 1.20
C GLY A 42 -3.24 8.68 2.14
N GLY A 43 -2.13 8.17 1.64
CA GLY A 43 -1.26 7.19 2.27
C GLY A 43 -1.53 5.77 1.81
N ALA A 44 -0.47 5.06 1.36
CA ALA A 44 -0.59 3.70 0.83
C ALA A 44 -1.18 2.74 1.86
N GLY A 45 -0.70 2.76 3.10
CA GLY A 45 -1.26 1.94 4.17
C GLY A 45 -2.74 2.24 4.44
N ALA A 46 -3.11 3.53 4.49
CA ALA A 46 -4.50 3.93 4.68
C ALA A 46 -5.39 3.52 3.50
N ASN A 47 -4.90 3.63 2.26
CA ASN A 47 -5.62 3.20 1.08
C ASN A 47 -5.87 1.69 1.08
N VAL A 48 -4.83 0.87 1.35
CA VAL A 48 -4.96 -0.59 1.49
C VAL A 48 -6.03 -0.95 2.50
N ALA A 49 -6.03 -0.33 3.69
CA ALA A 49 -7.02 -0.58 4.73
C ALA A 49 -8.44 -0.24 4.25
N CYS A 50 -8.64 0.93 3.63
CA CYS A 50 -9.93 1.35 3.11
C CYS A 50 -10.44 0.41 2.01
N TRP A 51 -9.57 -0.02 1.08
CA TRP A 51 -9.94 -0.96 0.03
C TRP A 51 -10.25 -2.36 0.59
N ALA A 52 -9.52 -2.84 1.59
CA ALA A 52 -9.83 -4.10 2.25
C ALA A 52 -11.21 -4.08 2.91
N ALA A 53 -11.54 -2.99 3.61
CA ALA A 53 -12.86 -2.80 4.20
C ALA A 53 -13.96 -2.70 3.14
N HIS A 54 -13.71 -1.98 2.04
CA HIS A 54 -14.64 -1.86 0.91
C HIS A 54 -14.88 -3.23 0.24
N TRP A 55 -13.85 -4.07 0.15
CA TRP A 55 -13.93 -5.43 -0.43
C TRP A 55 -14.49 -6.48 0.52
N GLY A 56 -15.04 -6.05 1.66
CA GLY A 56 -15.81 -6.92 2.55
C GLY A 56 -15.05 -7.53 3.71
N CYS A 57 -13.79 -7.13 3.97
CA CYS A 57 -13.14 -7.50 5.22
C CYS A 57 -13.85 -6.83 6.40
N ALA A 58 -14.37 -7.64 7.33
CA ALA A 58 -15.27 -7.18 8.38
C ALA A 58 -14.56 -6.44 9.54
N ASP A 59 -13.30 -6.79 9.81
CA ASP A 59 -12.47 -6.17 10.85
C ASP A 59 -11.12 -5.73 10.25
N VAL A 60 -11.06 -4.48 9.79
CA VAL A 60 -9.83 -3.86 9.31
C VAL A 60 -9.37 -2.83 10.33
N ARG A 61 -8.15 -3.01 10.82
CA ARG A 61 -7.48 -2.11 11.75
C ARG A 61 -6.31 -1.45 11.06
N LEU A 62 -6.11 -0.16 11.30
CA LEU A 62 -4.97 0.58 10.77
C LEU A 62 -4.17 1.20 11.91
N LEU A 63 -2.88 0.89 11.97
CA LEU A 63 -1.90 1.62 12.78
C LEU A 63 -1.10 2.55 11.88
N GLY A 64 -1.08 3.83 12.19
CA GLY A 64 -0.29 4.85 11.51
C GLY A 64 0.06 5.99 12.43
N ARG A 65 0.98 6.87 12.02
CA ARG A 65 1.35 8.06 12.79
C ARG A 65 1.07 9.31 11.97
N VAL A 66 0.43 10.28 12.61
CA VAL A 66 -0.01 11.55 12.01
C VAL A 66 0.33 12.71 12.94
N GLY A 67 0.43 13.91 12.42
CA GLY A 67 0.53 15.11 13.24
C GLY A 67 -0.82 15.50 13.84
N ALA A 68 -0.78 16.34 14.88
CA ALA A 68 -1.98 16.87 15.53
C ALA A 68 -2.84 17.74 14.59
N ASP A 69 -2.24 18.29 13.54
CA ASP A 69 -2.85 19.18 12.53
C ASP A 69 -3.99 18.51 11.74
N ALA A 70 -3.87 17.20 11.46
CA ALA A 70 -4.86 16.49 10.63
C ALA A 70 -5.40 15.19 11.27
N ALA A 71 -4.97 14.82 12.49
CA ALA A 71 -5.34 13.56 13.12
C ALA A 71 -6.86 13.31 13.15
N ALA A 72 -7.64 14.26 13.65
CA ALA A 72 -9.09 14.13 13.74
C ALA A 72 -9.79 14.03 12.38
N TRP A 73 -9.24 14.65 11.35
CA TRP A 73 -9.76 14.52 9.99
C TRP A 73 -9.50 13.13 9.43
N HIS A 74 -8.26 12.64 9.48
CA HIS A 74 -7.92 11.31 9.01
C HIS A 74 -8.68 10.21 9.77
N GLU A 75 -8.85 10.36 11.08
CA GLU A 75 -9.64 9.41 11.88
C GLU A 75 -11.08 9.30 11.36
N ARG A 76 -11.75 10.44 11.14
CA ARG A 76 -13.13 10.45 10.60
C ARG A 76 -13.22 9.80 9.23
N GLU A 77 -12.29 10.12 8.32
CA GLU A 77 -12.27 9.55 6.96
C GLU A 77 -12.06 8.03 6.97
N LEU A 78 -11.19 7.53 7.85
CA LEU A 78 -10.93 6.10 8.00
C LEU A 78 -12.15 5.38 8.58
N VAL A 79 -12.76 5.93 9.63
CA VAL A 79 -13.97 5.37 10.22
C VAL A 79 -15.13 5.35 9.22
N ALA A 80 -15.32 6.41 8.45
CA ALA A 80 -16.32 6.47 7.39
C ALA A 80 -16.10 5.40 6.29
N SER A 81 -14.84 5.01 6.07
CA SER A 81 -14.46 3.92 5.15
C SER A 81 -14.62 2.52 5.76
N GLY A 82 -15.02 2.40 7.04
CA GLY A 82 -15.18 1.12 7.75
C GLY A 82 -13.89 0.55 8.34
N VAL A 83 -12.87 1.37 8.47
CA VAL A 83 -11.59 1.02 9.13
C VAL A 83 -11.65 1.42 10.60
N ARG A 84 -11.01 0.63 11.46
CA ARG A 84 -10.77 0.97 12.87
C ARG A 84 -9.37 1.57 13.02
N PRO A 85 -9.23 2.91 13.02
CA PRO A 85 -7.93 3.53 13.11
C PRO A 85 -7.36 3.48 14.54
N ARG A 86 -6.05 3.29 14.61
CA ARG A 86 -5.18 3.52 15.77
C ARG A 86 -4.10 4.50 15.35
N LEU A 87 -4.41 5.78 15.40
CA LEU A 87 -3.48 6.82 15.00
C LEU A 87 -2.65 7.27 16.21
N VAL A 88 -1.33 7.12 16.08
CA VAL A 88 -0.39 7.75 16.99
C VAL A 88 -0.26 9.22 16.59
N VAL A 89 -0.56 10.13 17.50
CA VAL A 89 -0.46 11.56 17.23
C VAL A 89 0.93 12.05 17.61
N ASP A 90 1.68 12.52 16.61
CA ASP A 90 2.99 13.13 16.82
C ASP A 90 2.83 14.58 17.33
N PRO A 91 3.45 14.96 18.45
CA PRO A 91 3.32 16.30 18.98
C PRO A 91 4.22 17.33 18.29
N GLU A 92 5.22 16.89 17.52
CA GLU A 92 6.26 17.76 16.97
C GLU A 92 6.24 17.84 15.45
N ALA A 93 5.84 16.74 14.78
CA ALA A 93 5.82 16.67 13.33
C ALA A 93 4.40 16.83 12.80
N ALA A 94 4.26 17.55 11.70
CA ALA A 94 3.01 17.63 10.95
C ALA A 94 2.67 16.30 10.29
N THR A 95 1.41 16.10 9.95
CA THR A 95 0.97 15.00 9.10
C THR A 95 1.69 15.04 7.75
N GLY A 96 2.15 13.90 7.26
CA GLY A 96 2.81 13.82 5.96
C GLY A 96 1.92 14.40 4.85
N THR A 97 2.54 15.04 3.87
CA THR A 97 1.84 15.69 2.76
C THR A 97 2.46 15.28 1.43
N VAL A 98 1.61 14.87 0.49
CA VAL A 98 2.02 14.58 -0.88
C VAL A 98 1.33 15.56 -1.81
N ILE A 99 2.10 16.34 -2.58
CA ILE A 99 1.57 17.20 -3.62
C ILE A 99 1.65 16.44 -4.95
N CYS A 100 0.49 16.15 -5.54
CA CYS A 100 0.39 15.53 -6.84
C CYS A 100 0.06 16.60 -7.88
N LEU A 101 1.04 16.94 -8.72
CA LEU A 101 0.86 17.82 -9.87
C LEU A 101 0.38 16.99 -11.05
N VAL A 102 -0.76 17.33 -11.63
CA VAL A 102 -1.38 16.62 -12.75
C VAL A 102 -1.53 17.55 -13.94
N ASP A 103 -0.76 17.32 -14.99
CA ASP A 103 -0.97 18.02 -16.27
C ASP A 103 -2.15 17.39 -17.02
N THR A 104 -3.22 18.15 -17.16
CA THR A 104 -4.43 17.71 -17.89
C THR A 104 -4.42 18.10 -19.37
N GLY A 105 -3.33 18.71 -19.86
CA GLY A 105 -3.19 19.17 -21.24
C GLY A 105 -2.72 18.09 -22.19
N ALA A 106 -1.42 17.86 -22.25
CA ALA A 106 -0.82 17.07 -23.33
C ALA A 106 -0.47 15.62 -22.96
N SER A 107 -0.08 15.31 -21.70
CA SER A 107 0.49 14.01 -21.36
C SER A 107 -0.21 13.26 -20.22
N ALA A 108 -1.12 13.90 -19.49
CA ALA A 108 -1.67 13.39 -18.22
C ALA A 108 -0.55 12.95 -17.24
N GLU A 109 0.64 13.54 -17.39
CA GLU A 109 1.82 13.23 -16.59
C GLU A 109 1.63 13.70 -15.15
N ARG A 110 2.23 12.96 -14.22
CA ARG A 110 2.16 13.27 -12.80
C ARG A 110 3.54 13.42 -12.21
N THR A 111 3.65 14.41 -11.34
CA THR A 111 4.83 14.62 -10.51
C THR A 111 4.40 14.65 -9.06
N PHE A 112 5.10 13.90 -8.22
CA PHE A 112 4.84 13.85 -6.79
C PHE A 112 5.96 14.55 -6.04
N LEU A 113 5.57 15.44 -5.12
CA LEU A 113 6.44 16.02 -4.11
C LEU A 113 6.00 15.44 -2.77
N THR A 114 6.88 14.73 -2.09
CA THR A 114 6.52 13.97 -0.89
C THR A 114 7.28 14.48 0.32
N ASP A 115 6.54 14.92 1.32
CA ASP A 115 7.00 15.10 2.69
C ASP A 115 6.30 14.07 3.56
N SER A 116 7.03 13.09 4.04
CA SER A 116 6.46 11.99 4.85
C SER A 116 6.04 12.42 6.25
N GLY A 117 6.54 13.55 6.76
CA GLY A 117 6.17 14.10 8.07
C GLY A 117 6.20 13.06 9.20
N ALA A 118 5.13 13.03 9.98
CA ALA A 118 4.98 12.10 11.10
C ALA A 118 4.93 10.63 10.68
N ALA A 119 4.53 10.30 9.44
CA ALA A 119 4.29 8.91 9.02
C ALA A 119 5.53 8.01 9.13
N LEU A 120 6.73 8.55 8.94
CA LEU A 120 8.00 7.80 9.07
C LEU A 120 8.61 7.86 10.48
N ARG A 121 7.87 8.32 11.47
CA ARG A 121 8.32 8.42 12.87
C ARG A 121 7.72 7.34 13.79
N LEU A 122 7.01 6.34 13.23
CA LEU A 122 6.64 5.16 13.99
C LEU A 122 7.90 4.49 14.54
N GLY A 123 7.95 4.26 15.85
CA GLY A 123 9.07 3.62 16.53
C GLY A 123 8.64 2.36 17.28
N PRO A 124 9.59 1.53 17.76
CA PRO A 124 9.27 0.33 18.53
C PRO A 124 8.38 0.58 19.74
N GLU A 125 8.43 1.78 20.31
CA GLU A 125 7.60 2.23 21.43
C GLU A 125 6.10 2.34 21.08
N ASP A 126 5.77 2.47 19.80
CA ASP A 126 4.40 2.51 19.31
C ASP A 126 3.81 1.09 19.11
N TRP A 127 4.65 0.04 19.21
CA TRP A 127 4.21 -1.33 19.10
C TRP A 127 3.77 -1.90 20.45
N SER A 128 2.73 -2.70 20.41
CA SER A 128 2.33 -3.56 21.52
C SER A 128 1.83 -4.88 20.95
N ASP A 129 2.23 -5.98 21.58
CA ASP A 129 1.79 -7.32 21.16
C ASP A 129 0.27 -7.49 21.16
N SER A 130 -0.44 -6.71 21.97
CA SER A 130 -1.91 -6.69 21.98
C SER A 130 -2.53 -6.16 20.68
N LEU A 131 -1.76 -5.50 19.83
CA LEU A 131 -2.20 -5.10 18.48
C LEU A 131 -2.55 -6.32 17.62
N LEU A 132 -1.93 -7.45 17.88
CA LEU A 132 -2.17 -8.72 17.19
C LEU A 132 -3.31 -9.54 17.77
N ASP A 133 -4.01 -9.08 18.81
CA ASP A 133 -5.11 -9.84 19.42
C ASP A 133 -6.28 -9.97 18.42
N GLY A 134 -6.58 -11.23 18.03
CA GLY A 134 -7.57 -11.54 17.02
C GLY A 134 -7.17 -11.20 15.57
N VAL A 135 -5.91 -10.81 15.35
CA VAL A 135 -5.37 -10.57 14.00
C VAL A 135 -4.97 -11.89 13.36
N VAL A 136 -5.38 -12.08 12.11
CA VAL A 136 -5.06 -13.27 11.30
C VAL A 136 -4.18 -12.93 10.09
N GLN A 137 -3.93 -11.66 9.85
CA GLN A 137 -3.00 -11.15 8.82
C GLN A 137 -2.46 -9.78 9.25
N LEU A 138 -1.14 -9.63 9.20
CA LEU A 138 -0.46 -8.34 9.31
C LEU A 138 -0.04 -7.89 7.91
N HIS A 139 -0.36 -6.65 7.54
CA HIS A 139 0.14 -6.01 6.32
C HIS A 139 0.97 -4.79 6.65
N LEU A 140 2.12 -4.66 6.01
CA LEU A 140 3.08 -3.57 6.19
C LEU A 140 3.25 -2.79 4.89
N SER A 141 3.10 -1.46 4.96
CA SER A 141 3.51 -0.58 3.88
C SER A 141 5.03 -0.45 3.84
N GLY A 142 5.63 -0.65 2.68
CA GLY A 142 7.08 -0.54 2.47
C GLY A 142 7.63 0.85 2.72
N TYR A 143 6.79 1.89 2.70
CA TYR A 143 7.19 3.24 3.09
C TYR A 143 7.80 3.28 4.50
N LEU A 144 7.38 2.42 5.41
CA LEU A 144 7.96 2.29 6.75
C LEU A 144 9.45 1.91 6.74
N LEU A 145 9.95 1.33 5.66
CA LEU A 145 11.35 0.92 5.56
C LEU A 145 12.32 2.08 5.27
N PHE A 146 11.82 3.28 4.96
CA PHE A 146 12.66 4.40 4.53
C PHE A 146 13.18 5.30 5.66
N SER A 147 12.79 5.05 6.92
CA SER A 147 13.38 5.73 8.09
C SER A 147 13.98 4.75 9.10
N GLY A 148 14.91 5.22 9.91
CA GLY A 148 15.55 4.42 10.96
C GLY A 148 14.56 3.91 12.01
N PRO A 149 13.77 4.79 12.63
CA PRO A 149 12.78 4.42 13.63
C PRO A 149 11.74 3.42 13.09
N SER A 150 11.17 3.70 11.91
CA SER A 150 10.15 2.83 11.31
C SER A 150 10.71 1.47 10.89
N ARG A 151 11.97 1.36 10.48
CA ARG A 151 12.61 0.05 10.25
C ARG A 151 12.70 -0.78 11.52
N ALA A 152 13.09 -0.15 12.64
CA ALA A 152 13.14 -0.85 13.94
C ALA A 152 11.73 -1.28 14.37
N PHE A 153 10.73 -0.43 14.16
CA PHE A 153 9.32 -0.78 14.35
C PHE A 153 8.92 -2.02 13.53
N VAL A 154 9.20 -2.01 12.20
CA VAL A 154 8.87 -3.14 11.30
C VAL A 154 9.52 -4.43 11.77
N ALA A 155 10.79 -4.41 12.17
CA ALA A 155 11.48 -5.58 12.70
C ALA A 155 10.76 -6.15 13.94
N THR A 156 10.39 -5.29 14.90
CA THR A 156 9.62 -5.69 16.08
C THR A 156 8.25 -6.28 15.72
N ALA A 157 7.54 -5.64 14.79
CA ALA A 157 6.21 -6.10 14.35
C ALA A 157 6.26 -7.48 13.66
N VAL A 158 7.25 -7.69 12.78
CA VAL A 158 7.46 -8.97 12.09
C VAL A 158 7.84 -10.07 13.09
N GLU A 159 8.74 -9.81 14.02
CA GLU A 159 9.12 -10.77 15.06
C GLU A 159 7.92 -11.16 15.93
N SER A 160 7.15 -10.17 16.38
CA SER A 160 5.93 -10.40 17.18
C SER A 160 4.88 -11.20 16.42
N ALA A 161 4.65 -10.90 15.14
CA ALA A 161 3.72 -11.63 14.29
C ALA A 161 4.15 -13.11 14.11
N ARG A 162 5.44 -13.34 13.82
CA ARG A 162 6.00 -14.69 13.69
C ARG A 162 5.86 -15.50 14.98
N ALA A 163 6.15 -14.89 16.13
CA ALA A 163 6.01 -15.56 17.43
C ALA A 163 4.56 -16.00 17.71
N ARG A 164 3.57 -15.35 17.12
CA ARG A 164 2.15 -15.66 17.24
C ARG A 164 1.58 -16.45 16.05
N GLY A 165 2.40 -16.79 15.05
CA GLY A 165 1.96 -17.47 13.84
C GLY A 165 1.03 -16.65 12.97
N VAL A 166 1.10 -15.31 13.04
CA VAL A 166 0.33 -14.38 12.20
C VAL A 166 1.12 -14.14 10.91
N PRO A 167 0.59 -14.48 9.74
CA PRO A 167 1.24 -14.23 8.46
C PRO A 167 1.47 -12.72 8.22
N VAL A 168 2.60 -12.41 7.58
CA VAL A 168 2.99 -11.04 7.26
C VAL A 168 3.01 -10.83 5.76
N SER A 169 2.37 -9.77 5.28
CA SER A 169 2.46 -9.29 3.90
C SER A 169 3.09 -7.90 3.84
N LEU A 170 3.80 -7.61 2.75
CA LEU A 170 4.45 -6.32 2.53
C LEU A 170 4.32 -5.89 1.07
N ASP A 171 3.97 -4.62 0.87
CA ASP A 171 4.03 -3.92 -0.41
C ASP A 171 5.26 -3.01 -0.43
N PRO A 172 6.21 -3.13 -1.39
CA PRO A 172 7.45 -2.34 -1.39
C PRO A 172 7.27 -0.82 -1.51
N ALA A 173 6.13 -0.39 -2.05
CA ALA A 173 5.62 0.97 -2.14
C ALA A 173 6.19 1.87 -3.24
N SER A 174 7.49 1.96 -3.45
CA SER A 174 8.06 2.88 -4.45
C SER A 174 9.45 2.50 -4.91
N ALA A 175 9.62 2.35 -6.23
CA ALA A 175 10.92 2.06 -6.84
C ALA A 175 11.97 3.14 -6.53
N GLY A 176 11.59 4.42 -6.51
CA GLY A 176 12.51 5.51 -6.21
C GLY A 176 13.13 5.40 -4.81
N PHE A 177 12.31 5.15 -3.81
CA PHE A 177 12.79 4.95 -2.43
C PHE A 177 13.57 3.64 -2.25
N LEU A 178 13.24 2.59 -3.01
CA LEU A 178 14.02 1.34 -3.00
C LEU A 178 15.45 1.55 -3.51
N VAL A 179 15.65 2.40 -4.53
CA VAL A 179 16.99 2.78 -5.01
C VAL A 179 17.79 3.45 -3.89
N GLU A 180 17.18 4.38 -3.17
CA GLU A 180 17.84 5.09 -2.05
C GLU A 180 18.17 4.17 -0.88
N LEU A 181 17.26 3.24 -0.53
CA LEU A 181 17.47 2.27 0.55
C LEU A 181 18.55 1.25 0.20
N GLY A 182 18.63 0.85 -1.06
CA GLY A 182 19.47 -0.22 -1.58
C GLY A 182 18.79 -1.59 -1.55
N VAL A 183 18.95 -2.32 -2.65
CA VAL A 183 18.29 -3.62 -2.89
C VAL A 183 18.64 -4.65 -1.81
N ASP A 184 19.92 -4.84 -1.53
CA ASP A 184 20.39 -5.84 -0.55
C ASP A 184 19.82 -5.57 0.84
N ARG A 185 19.75 -4.27 1.21
CA ARG A 185 19.18 -3.87 2.48
C ARG A 185 17.67 -4.12 2.54
N PHE A 186 16.95 -3.85 1.46
CA PHE A 186 15.52 -4.15 1.38
C PHE A 186 15.29 -5.65 1.53
N LEU A 187 16.01 -6.49 0.79
CA LEU A 187 15.86 -7.95 0.84
C LEU A 187 16.14 -8.51 2.23
N ALA A 188 17.12 -7.95 2.95
CA ALA A 188 17.37 -8.32 4.34
C ALA A 188 16.23 -7.91 5.30
N LEU A 189 15.57 -6.76 5.03
CA LEU A 189 14.47 -6.26 5.87
C LEU A 189 13.15 -7.01 5.67
N VAL A 190 12.97 -7.66 4.53
CA VAL A 190 11.76 -8.46 4.24
C VAL A 190 11.91 -9.94 4.60
N GLU A 191 13.01 -10.31 5.26
CA GLU A 191 13.16 -11.66 5.80
C GLU A 191 12.04 -11.97 6.81
N GLY A 192 11.33 -13.08 6.57
CA GLY A 192 10.19 -13.47 7.39
C GLY A 192 8.84 -12.89 6.97
N VAL A 193 8.78 -12.19 5.83
CA VAL A 193 7.53 -11.83 5.16
C VAL A 193 7.02 -13.05 4.38
N ASP A 194 5.71 -13.34 4.49
CA ASP A 194 5.07 -14.48 3.82
C ASP A 194 4.57 -14.13 2.42
N VAL A 195 4.12 -12.89 2.22
CA VAL A 195 3.58 -12.40 0.94
C VAL A 195 4.21 -11.06 0.57
N LEU A 196 4.87 -11.00 -0.57
CA LEU A 196 5.42 -9.76 -1.14
C LEU A 196 4.59 -9.34 -2.35
N LEU A 197 4.14 -8.07 -2.38
CA LEU A 197 3.25 -7.54 -3.43
C LEU A 197 3.92 -6.40 -4.24
N PRO A 198 5.01 -6.65 -4.96
CA PRO A 198 5.70 -5.62 -5.73
C PRO A 198 4.92 -5.23 -6.98
N SER A 199 5.14 -4.01 -7.48
CA SER A 199 4.88 -3.68 -8.87
C SER A 199 5.91 -4.36 -9.79
N ARG A 200 5.64 -4.35 -11.11
CA ARG A 200 6.60 -4.80 -12.14
C ARG A 200 7.97 -4.13 -11.95
N ASP A 201 7.98 -2.80 -11.86
CA ASP A 201 9.21 -2.03 -11.81
C ASP A 201 10.01 -2.30 -10.53
N GLU A 202 9.32 -2.46 -9.41
CA GLU A 202 9.94 -2.84 -8.14
C GLU A 202 10.51 -4.26 -8.18
N ALA A 203 9.79 -5.23 -8.75
CA ALA A 203 10.29 -6.60 -8.88
C ALA A 203 11.54 -6.66 -9.77
N CYS A 204 11.52 -5.95 -10.92
CA CYS A 204 12.66 -5.86 -11.82
C CYS A 204 13.85 -5.16 -11.14
N LEU A 205 13.62 -4.06 -10.42
CA LEU A 205 14.64 -3.36 -9.65
C LEU A 205 15.28 -4.25 -8.58
N LEU A 206 14.45 -4.91 -7.77
CA LEU A 206 14.91 -5.77 -6.66
C LEU A 206 15.71 -6.99 -7.13
N THR A 207 15.54 -7.40 -8.37
CA THR A 207 16.22 -8.58 -8.90
C THR A 207 17.32 -8.26 -9.88
N GLY A 208 17.33 -7.06 -10.46
CA GLY A 208 18.18 -6.67 -11.59
C GLY A 208 17.81 -7.38 -12.90
N LEU A 209 16.63 -8.01 -12.98
CA LEU A 209 16.14 -8.72 -14.16
C LEU A 209 15.13 -7.87 -14.92
N PRO A 210 15.22 -7.77 -16.26
CA PRO A 210 14.30 -6.95 -17.04
C PRO A 210 12.93 -7.61 -17.27
N ASP A 211 12.87 -8.95 -17.24
CA ASP A 211 11.62 -9.69 -17.38
C ASP A 211 10.90 -9.84 -16.04
N PRO A 212 9.63 -9.42 -15.93
CA PRO A 212 8.90 -9.45 -14.67
C PRO A 212 8.55 -10.88 -14.20
N ALA A 213 8.45 -11.86 -15.09
CA ALA A 213 8.21 -13.25 -14.70
C ALA A 213 9.47 -13.87 -14.09
N ASP A 214 10.63 -13.61 -14.69
CA ASP A 214 11.92 -14.02 -14.14
C ASP A 214 12.19 -13.32 -12.80
N ALA A 215 11.82 -12.04 -12.69
CA ALA A 215 11.93 -11.27 -11.46
C ALA A 215 11.05 -11.85 -10.34
N ALA A 216 9.77 -12.12 -10.63
CA ALA A 216 8.84 -12.73 -9.69
C ALA A 216 9.34 -14.12 -9.23
N ALA A 217 9.78 -14.95 -10.17
CA ALA A 217 10.35 -16.27 -9.88
C ALA A 217 11.59 -16.16 -8.98
N LYS A 218 12.50 -15.22 -9.25
CA LYS A 218 13.69 -15.01 -8.42
C LYS A 218 13.33 -14.59 -6.99
N LEU A 219 12.43 -13.60 -6.83
CA LEU A 219 11.97 -13.14 -5.51
C LEU A 219 11.30 -14.25 -4.71
N SER A 220 10.54 -15.12 -5.38
CA SER A 220 9.82 -16.22 -4.72
C SER A 220 10.73 -17.36 -4.21
N ARG A 221 12.04 -17.24 -4.36
CA ARG A 221 13.02 -18.09 -3.66
C ARG A 221 13.29 -17.61 -2.24
N HIS A 222 12.99 -16.35 -1.96
CA HIS A 222 13.23 -15.69 -0.67
C HIS A 222 11.94 -15.46 0.12
N VAL A 223 10.81 -15.27 -0.59
CA VAL A 223 9.50 -15.02 0.01
C VAL A 223 8.54 -16.12 -0.43
N PRO A 224 7.77 -16.74 0.47
CA PRO A 224 6.88 -17.86 0.16
C PRO A 224 5.89 -17.59 -0.98
N LEU A 225 5.31 -16.39 -1.05
CA LEU A 225 4.42 -15.98 -2.13
C LEU A 225 4.80 -14.58 -2.62
N VAL A 226 5.02 -14.45 -3.92
CA VAL A 226 5.21 -13.15 -4.59
C VAL A 226 4.06 -12.90 -5.56
N VAL A 227 3.41 -11.76 -5.43
CA VAL A 227 2.30 -11.31 -6.29
C VAL A 227 2.71 -10.02 -6.98
N THR A 228 3.23 -10.12 -8.19
CA THR A 228 3.73 -8.96 -8.95
C THR A 228 2.60 -8.28 -9.71
N LYS A 229 2.30 -7.04 -9.34
CA LYS A 229 1.28 -6.20 -9.99
C LYS A 229 1.83 -5.65 -11.31
N GLN A 230 1.14 -5.89 -12.44
CA GLN A 230 1.61 -5.53 -13.77
C GLN A 230 0.74 -4.47 -14.47
N GLY A 231 0.01 -3.69 -13.70
CA GLY A 231 -0.89 -2.67 -14.25
C GLY A 231 -1.91 -3.27 -15.21
N ALA A 232 -1.97 -2.77 -16.43
CA ALA A 232 -2.91 -3.25 -17.46
C ALA A 232 -2.67 -4.69 -17.92
N GLU A 233 -1.57 -5.33 -17.56
CA GLU A 233 -1.29 -6.73 -17.85
C GLU A 233 -1.75 -7.68 -16.74
N GLY A 234 -2.24 -7.14 -15.61
CA GLY A 234 -2.78 -7.93 -14.50
C GLY A 234 -1.77 -8.23 -13.41
N ALA A 235 -1.60 -9.50 -13.02
CA ALA A 235 -0.69 -9.90 -11.96
C ALA A 235 -0.07 -11.27 -12.20
N LEU A 236 1.17 -11.45 -11.75
CA LEU A 236 1.88 -12.74 -11.72
C LEU A 236 1.94 -13.25 -10.29
N LEU A 237 1.70 -14.56 -10.12
CA LEU A 237 1.88 -15.24 -8.84
C LEU A 237 3.04 -16.21 -8.95
N ALA A 238 4.00 -16.08 -8.06
CA ALA A 238 5.19 -16.93 -8.02
C ALA A 238 5.44 -17.48 -6.61
N HIS A 239 5.83 -18.73 -6.51
CA HIS A 239 6.34 -19.36 -5.30
C HIS A 239 7.42 -20.38 -5.65
N SER A 240 8.31 -20.67 -4.72
CA SER A 240 9.37 -21.68 -4.88
C SER A 240 10.22 -21.54 -6.15
N GLY A 241 10.47 -20.29 -6.58
CA GLY A 241 11.29 -19.99 -7.76
C GLY A 241 10.59 -20.13 -9.11
N THR A 242 9.26 -20.24 -9.15
CA THR A 242 8.48 -20.45 -10.37
C THR A 242 7.24 -19.59 -10.40
N VAL A 243 6.88 -19.04 -11.57
CA VAL A 243 5.58 -18.43 -11.81
C VAL A 243 4.54 -19.53 -12.04
N HIS A 244 3.48 -19.53 -11.25
CA HIS A 244 2.43 -20.53 -11.29
C HIS A 244 1.16 -20.04 -11.97
N ALA A 245 0.90 -18.74 -11.91
CA ALA A 245 -0.28 -18.16 -12.53
C ALA A 245 -0.01 -16.74 -13.07
N HIS A 246 -0.70 -16.43 -14.16
CA HIS A 246 -0.88 -15.08 -14.67
C HIS A 246 -2.39 -14.76 -14.65
N VAL A 247 -2.77 -13.77 -13.88
CA VAL A 247 -4.14 -13.28 -13.78
C VAL A 247 -4.26 -12.03 -14.64
N PRO A 248 -5.08 -12.03 -15.70
CA PRO A 248 -5.23 -10.86 -16.56
C PRO A 248 -5.92 -9.71 -15.81
N ALA A 249 -5.62 -8.48 -16.22
CA ALA A 249 -6.31 -7.30 -15.71
C ALA A 249 -7.78 -7.28 -16.22
N GLU A 250 -8.65 -6.66 -15.44
CA GLU A 250 -9.98 -6.29 -15.91
C GLU A 250 -9.89 -5.03 -16.78
N PRO A 251 -10.66 -4.96 -17.88
CA PRO A 251 -10.71 -3.77 -18.72
C PRO A 251 -11.19 -2.54 -17.93
N ALA A 252 -10.50 -1.42 -18.08
CA ALA A 252 -10.86 -0.16 -17.44
C ALA A 252 -10.48 1.04 -18.30
N THR A 253 -11.13 2.18 -18.07
CA THR A 253 -10.77 3.45 -18.70
C THR A 253 -10.06 4.33 -17.67
N PRO A 254 -8.72 4.41 -17.70
CA PRO A 254 -7.97 5.11 -16.67
C PRO A 254 -8.25 6.61 -16.67
N ARG A 255 -8.60 7.15 -15.50
CA ARG A 255 -8.71 8.58 -15.20
C ARG A 255 -7.62 9.02 -14.23
N ASP A 256 -7.27 8.15 -13.30
CA ASP A 256 -6.25 8.35 -12.28
C ASP A 256 -5.69 7.01 -11.84
N THR A 257 -4.38 6.77 -11.98
CA THR A 257 -3.75 5.51 -11.56
C THR A 257 -3.27 5.52 -10.10
N THR A 258 -3.51 6.62 -9.38
CA THR A 258 -3.13 6.74 -7.96
C THR A 258 -3.89 5.72 -7.11
N GLY A 259 -3.17 4.97 -6.28
CA GLY A 259 -3.77 4.00 -5.39
C GLY A 259 -4.27 2.71 -6.04
N ALA A 260 -4.04 2.49 -7.34
CA ALA A 260 -4.45 1.23 -8.00
C ALA A 260 -3.73 0.00 -7.40
N GLY A 261 -2.45 0.14 -7.05
CA GLY A 261 -1.69 -0.88 -6.33
C GLY A 261 -2.24 -1.14 -4.94
N ASP A 262 -2.63 -0.08 -4.22
CA ASP A 262 -3.23 -0.17 -2.89
C ASP A 262 -4.59 -0.86 -2.95
N ALA A 263 -5.39 -0.53 -3.97
CA ALA A 263 -6.68 -1.17 -4.23
C ALA A 263 -6.53 -2.66 -4.50
N PHE A 264 -5.57 -3.02 -5.36
CA PHE A 264 -5.21 -4.42 -5.61
C PHE A 264 -4.85 -5.11 -4.29
N THR A 265 -3.92 -4.55 -3.53
CA THR A 265 -3.42 -5.14 -2.28
C THR A 265 -4.53 -5.29 -1.25
N GLY A 266 -5.38 -4.28 -1.05
CA GLY A 266 -6.50 -4.33 -0.12
C GLY A 266 -7.52 -5.41 -0.47
N ALA A 267 -7.94 -5.50 -1.73
CA ALA A 267 -8.90 -6.51 -2.19
C ALA A 267 -8.30 -7.92 -2.20
N PHE A 268 -7.02 -8.06 -2.58
CA PHE A 268 -6.27 -9.32 -2.50
C PHE A 268 -6.28 -9.86 -1.07
N LEU A 269 -5.88 -9.07 -0.09
CA LEU A 269 -5.83 -9.49 1.31
C LEU A 269 -7.22 -9.79 1.86
N ALA A 270 -8.21 -8.96 1.59
CA ALA A 270 -9.59 -9.19 2.01
C ALA A 270 -10.13 -10.53 1.48
N THR A 271 -9.83 -10.84 0.21
CA THR A 271 -10.27 -12.10 -0.42
C THR A 271 -9.50 -13.30 0.14
N LEU A 272 -8.19 -13.17 0.34
CA LEU A 272 -7.36 -14.21 0.93
C LEU A 272 -7.87 -14.62 2.33
N LEU A 273 -8.30 -13.65 3.12
CA LEU A 273 -8.86 -13.87 4.46
C LEU A 273 -10.20 -14.60 4.45
N THR A 274 -10.88 -14.73 3.33
CA THR A 274 -12.05 -15.61 3.21
C THR A 274 -11.69 -17.10 3.06
N GLY A 275 -10.40 -17.43 2.99
CA GLY A 275 -9.90 -18.78 2.68
C GLY A 275 -9.85 -19.08 1.18
N ALA A 276 -9.97 -18.06 0.34
CA ALA A 276 -9.80 -18.20 -1.10
C ALA A 276 -8.33 -18.49 -1.45
N ASP A 277 -8.11 -19.18 -2.57
CA ASP A 277 -6.77 -19.38 -3.10
C ASP A 277 -6.15 -18.06 -3.59
N PRO A 278 -4.81 -17.98 -3.68
CA PRO A 278 -4.12 -16.75 -4.09
C PRO A 278 -4.48 -16.26 -5.50
N GLU A 279 -4.82 -17.16 -6.42
CA GLU A 279 -5.19 -16.78 -7.78
C GLU A 279 -6.55 -16.08 -7.82
N LYS A 280 -7.54 -16.59 -7.05
CA LYS A 280 -8.82 -15.92 -6.88
C LYS A 280 -8.65 -14.57 -6.18
N ALA A 281 -7.81 -14.50 -5.16
CA ALA A 281 -7.49 -13.26 -4.49
C ALA A 281 -6.87 -12.23 -5.45
N ALA A 282 -5.96 -12.65 -6.33
CA ALA A 282 -5.36 -11.79 -7.34
C ALA A 282 -6.38 -11.30 -8.39
N ARG A 283 -7.35 -12.14 -8.78
CA ARG A 283 -8.47 -11.69 -9.65
C ARG A 283 -9.27 -10.57 -9.01
N GLU A 284 -9.60 -10.69 -7.74
CA GLU A 284 -10.30 -9.62 -7.02
C GLU A 284 -9.42 -8.38 -6.86
N GLY A 285 -8.10 -8.56 -6.66
CA GLY A 285 -7.12 -7.47 -6.70
C GLY A 285 -7.11 -6.73 -8.04
N CYS A 286 -7.06 -7.45 -9.17
CA CYS A 286 -7.15 -6.86 -10.51
C CYS A 286 -8.45 -6.08 -10.72
N ARG A 287 -9.58 -6.63 -10.25
CA ARG A 287 -10.89 -5.96 -10.31
C ARG A 287 -10.90 -4.66 -9.50
N ALA A 288 -10.36 -4.68 -8.29
CA ALA A 288 -10.25 -3.48 -7.46
C ALA A 288 -9.34 -2.42 -8.07
N GLY A 289 -8.18 -2.83 -8.61
CA GLY A 289 -7.28 -1.94 -9.35
C GLY A 289 -7.95 -1.29 -10.55
N ALA A 290 -8.74 -2.04 -11.33
CA ALA A 290 -9.54 -1.53 -12.44
C ALA A 290 -10.57 -0.49 -11.98
N GLN A 291 -11.29 -0.74 -10.88
CA GLN A 291 -12.22 0.24 -10.30
C GLN A 291 -11.51 1.50 -9.79
N ALA A 292 -10.33 1.34 -9.21
CA ALA A 292 -9.55 2.47 -8.69
C ALA A 292 -9.13 3.42 -9.80
N VAL A 293 -8.61 2.92 -10.92
CA VAL A 293 -8.11 3.78 -12.01
C VAL A 293 -9.20 4.60 -12.71
N GLU A 294 -10.47 4.22 -12.59
CA GLU A 294 -11.59 4.98 -13.15
C GLU A 294 -12.01 6.19 -12.30
N ARG A 295 -11.34 6.42 -11.16
CA ARG A 295 -11.66 7.47 -10.19
C ARG A 295 -10.45 8.36 -9.95
N VAL A 296 -10.67 9.50 -9.30
CA VAL A 296 -9.60 10.40 -8.85
C VAL A 296 -9.34 10.17 -7.36
N GLY A 297 -8.09 9.92 -7.00
CA GLY A 297 -7.64 9.65 -5.63
C GLY A 297 -7.50 8.16 -5.31
N GLY A 298 -6.74 7.84 -4.26
CA GLY A 298 -6.35 6.46 -3.93
C GLY A 298 -7.39 5.65 -3.14
N ARG A 299 -8.45 6.28 -2.61
CA ARG A 299 -9.43 5.59 -1.75
C ARG A 299 -10.67 5.11 -2.51
N PRO A 300 -11.34 4.04 -2.03
CA PRO A 300 -12.60 3.58 -2.60
C PRO A 300 -13.71 4.65 -2.45
N PRO A 301 -14.83 4.52 -3.20
CA PRO A 301 -16.00 5.38 -2.99
C PRO A 301 -16.50 5.25 -1.56
N GLY A 302 -17.03 6.36 -1.01
CA GLY A 302 -17.70 6.32 0.30
C GLY A 302 -18.80 5.26 0.31
N ARG A 303 -19.02 4.64 1.46
CA ARG A 303 -20.19 3.77 1.66
C ARG A 303 -21.44 4.66 1.69
N GLU A 304 -22.41 4.37 0.80
CA GLU A 304 -23.74 4.99 0.82
C GLU A 304 -24.52 4.59 2.08
#